data_ab2e45f5980541861522f0863543892f
#
_entry.id   ab2e45f5980541861522f0863543892f
#
_cell.length_a   1.000
_cell.length_b   1.000
_cell.length_c   1.000
_cell.angle_alpha   90.00
_cell.angle_beta   90.00
_cell.angle_gamma   90.00
#
_symmetry.space_group_name_H-M   'P 1'
#
loop_
_entity.id
_entity.type
_entity.pdbx_description
1 polymer ?
#
loop_
_entity_poly.entity_id
_entity_poly.type
_entity_poly.pdbx_seq_one_letter_code
_entity_poly.pdbx_strand_id
1 'polypeptide(L)'
;YQDTVPLFSRFQIEHQIESAYSRKVTLTSGGSLVIDHTEALVSIDVNSARATKGSDIEETALQTNLEAVDELARQLRIRDLGGLIVIDLIDMSSSHNKKMVEARLHEAVRNDRARIQLGHISRFGLLEMSRQRLRSSISESNYESCVLCKGTGQIRNVTSSALSLLRILEEEAL
;
A
#
# COMPACT_ATOMS: atom_id res chain seq x y z
N TYR A 1 -4.63 -15.05 31.66
CA TYR A 1 -3.54 -14.10 31.84
C TYR A 1 -3.78 -13.26 33.10
N GLN A 2 -2.85 -13.27 34.02
CA GLN A 2 -3.00 -12.61 35.34
C GLN A 2 -1.79 -11.71 35.71
N ASP A 3 -1.03 -11.27 34.72
CA ASP A 3 0.11 -10.37 34.91
C ASP A 3 -0.35 -8.91 35.05
N THR A 4 0.48 -8.08 35.69
CA THR A 4 0.22 -6.63 35.86
C THR A 4 0.39 -5.86 34.57
N VAL A 5 1.17 -6.36 33.59
CA VAL A 5 1.36 -5.75 32.27
C VAL A 5 0.28 -6.27 31.31
N PRO A 6 -0.48 -5.42 30.62
CA PRO A 6 -1.45 -5.87 29.62
C PRO A 6 -0.83 -6.80 28.59
N LEU A 7 -1.55 -7.85 28.19
CA LEU A 7 -1.04 -8.90 27.30
C LEU A 7 -0.47 -8.34 25.98
N PHE A 8 -1.18 -7.44 25.34
CA PHE A 8 -0.77 -6.85 24.06
C PHE A 8 0.47 -5.96 24.19
N SER A 9 0.57 -5.22 25.30
CA SER A 9 1.76 -4.40 25.61
C SER A 9 2.99 -5.27 25.85
N ARG A 10 2.83 -6.39 26.59
CA ARG A 10 3.93 -7.33 26.86
C ARG A 10 4.55 -7.91 25.58
N PHE A 11 3.73 -8.24 24.59
CA PHE A 11 4.18 -8.82 23.32
C PHE A 11 4.31 -7.78 22.18
N GLN A 12 4.22 -6.48 22.51
CA GLN A 12 4.29 -5.36 21.54
C GLN A 12 3.31 -5.49 20.39
N ILE A 13 2.15 -6.13 20.63
CA ILE A 13 1.11 -6.36 19.63
C ILE A 13 0.38 -5.04 19.29
N GLU A 14 0.20 -4.16 20.28
CA GLU A 14 -0.47 -2.86 20.10
C GLU A 14 0.18 -2.05 18.97
N HIS A 15 1.51 -1.95 18.99
CA HIS A 15 2.26 -1.25 17.93
C HIS A 15 2.08 -1.90 16.55
N GLN A 16 1.97 -3.22 16.49
CA GLN A 16 1.73 -3.93 15.23
C GLN A 16 0.31 -3.72 14.73
N ILE A 17 -0.68 -3.62 15.63
CA ILE A 17 -2.07 -3.28 15.29
C ILE A 17 -2.11 -1.86 14.71
N GLU A 18 -1.53 -0.87 15.39
CA GLU A 18 -1.47 0.51 14.89
C GLU A 18 -0.76 0.60 13.52
N SER A 19 0.34 -0.13 13.35
CA SER A 19 1.03 -0.23 12.07
C SER A 19 0.14 -0.77 10.94
N ALA A 20 -0.78 -1.68 11.25
CA ALA A 20 -1.71 -2.23 10.26
C ALA A 20 -2.77 -1.20 9.78
N TYR A 21 -3.02 -0.15 10.56
CA TYR A 21 -3.89 0.97 10.15
C TYR A 21 -3.14 2.08 9.41
N SER A 22 -1.80 2.11 9.49
CA SER A 22 -1.02 3.15 8.86
C SER A 22 -1.02 3.01 7.33
N ARG A 23 -1.25 4.11 6.61
CA ARG A 23 -1.10 4.16 5.15
C ARG A 23 0.31 3.83 4.70
N LYS A 24 1.32 4.22 5.50
CA LYS A 24 2.74 4.05 5.20
C LYS A 24 3.37 3.02 6.13
N VAL A 25 4.09 2.07 5.55
CA VAL A 25 4.86 1.03 6.25
C VAL A 25 6.34 1.23 5.96
N THR A 26 7.16 1.36 6.99
CA THR A 26 8.62 1.55 6.83
C THR A 26 9.31 0.19 6.68
N LEU A 27 10.22 0.09 5.71
CA LEU A 27 11.08 -1.07 5.49
C LEU A 27 12.35 -0.99 6.35
N THR A 28 13.01 -2.11 6.56
CA THR A 28 14.22 -2.21 7.37
C THR A 28 15.37 -1.34 6.82
N SER A 29 15.49 -1.25 5.50
CA SER A 29 16.47 -0.38 4.81
C SER A 29 16.16 1.12 4.92
N GLY A 30 15.00 1.48 5.49
CA GLY A 30 14.49 2.85 5.56
C GLY A 30 13.59 3.24 4.39
N GLY A 31 13.43 2.39 3.37
CA GLY A 31 12.40 2.52 2.33
C GLY A 31 10.99 2.42 2.92
N SER A 32 9.99 2.51 2.09
CA SER A 32 8.61 2.40 2.56
C SER A 32 7.65 1.88 1.50
N LEU A 33 6.60 1.20 1.98
CA LEU A 33 5.39 0.90 1.21
C LEU A 33 4.32 1.95 1.53
N VAL A 34 3.65 2.45 0.52
CA VAL A 34 2.44 3.27 0.66
C VAL A 34 1.28 2.48 0.09
N ILE A 35 0.28 2.21 0.92
CA ILE A 35 -0.86 1.34 0.59
C ILE A 35 -2.10 2.20 0.51
N ASP A 36 -2.68 2.28 -0.68
CA ASP A 36 -3.88 3.07 -0.96
C ASP A 36 -5.00 2.19 -1.51
N HIS A 37 -6.20 2.39 -0.97
CA HIS A 37 -7.42 1.77 -1.46
C HIS A 37 -8.07 2.70 -2.49
N THR A 38 -8.34 2.19 -3.67
CA THR A 38 -9.23 2.84 -4.63
C THR A 38 -10.57 2.10 -4.67
N GLU A 39 -11.55 2.60 -5.40
CA GLU A 39 -12.84 1.92 -5.57
C GLU A 39 -12.68 0.53 -6.21
N ALA A 40 -11.72 0.36 -7.14
CA ALA A 40 -11.58 -0.85 -7.95
C ALA A 40 -10.45 -1.78 -7.50
N LEU A 41 -9.39 -1.25 -6.88
CA LEU A 41 -8.18 -1.99 -6.58
C LEU A 41 -7.42 -1.41 -5.39
N VAL A 42 -6.43 -2.16 -4.91
CA VAL A 42 -5.43 -1.65 -3.96
C VAL A 42 -4.17 -1.31 -4.74
N SER A 43 -3.68 -0.09 -4.61
CA SER A 43 -2.39 0.34 -5.14
C SER A 43 -1.34 0.35 -4.04
N ILE A 44 -0.14 -0.14 -4.36
CA ILE A 44 0.98 -0.19 -3.43
C ILE A 44 2.19 0.42 -4.13
N ASP A 45 2.72 1.50 -3.56
CA ASP A 45 3.87 2.23 -4.07
C ASP A 45 5.10 1.93 -3.20
N VAL A 46 6.20 1.58 -3.84
CA VAL A 46 7.47 1.26 -3.20
C VAL A 46 8.44 2.44 -3.32
N ASN A 47 8.83 2.99 -2.18
CA ASN A 47 9.76 4.10 -2.12
C ASN A 47 11.09 3.70 -1.48
N SER A 48 12.22 4.10 -2.09
CA SER A 48 13.54 3.94 -1.49
C SER A 48 13.85 5.06 -0.50
N ALA A 49 14.72 4.78 0.49
CA ALA A 49 15.14 5.77 1.49
C ALA A 49 16.23 6.73 0.98
N ARG A 50 17.00 6.34 -0.04
CA ARG A 50 18.22 7.02 -0.43
C ARG A 50 18.23 7.35 -1.91
N ALA A 51 18.59 8.60 -2.22
CA ALA A 51 19.05 8.97 -3.55
C ALA A 51 20.51 8.47 -3.70
N THR A 52 20.69 7.33 -4.37
CA THR A 52 22.00 6.76 -4.71
C THR A 52 22.46 7.26 -6.08
N LYS A 53 23.79 7.34 -6.29
CA LYS A 53 24.38 7.76 -7.57
C LYS A 53 25.08 6.57 -8.23
N GLY A 54 24.86 6.40 -9.53
CA GLY A 54 25.64 5.47 -10.36
C GLY A 54 25.22 3.99 -10.25
N SER A 55 26.19 3.08 -10.26
CA SER A 55 25.98 1.63 -10.24
C SER A 55 25.22 1.08 -9.03
N ASP A 56 25.19 1.87 -7.95
CA ASP A 56 24.49 1.50 -6.72
C ASP A 56 22.95 1.65 -6.83
N ILE A 57 22.45 2.29 -7.88
CA ILE A 57 21.00 2.51 -8.07
C ILE A 57 20.27 1.20 -8.32
N GLU A 58 20.77 0.39 -9.25
CA GLU A 58 20.16 -0.91 -9.61
C GLU A 58 20.19 -1.89 -8.43
N GLU A 59 21.33 -1.95 -7.71
CA GLU A 59 21.44 -2.81 -6.52
C GLU A 59 20.54 -2.34 -5.38
N THR A 60 20.47 -1.02 -5.18
CA THR A 60 19.56 -0.43 -4.17
C THR A 60 18.10 -0.70 -4.54
N ALA A 61 17.72 -0.58 -5.82
CA ALA A 61 16.39 -0.88 -6.30
C ALA A 61 16.03 -2.35 -6.06
N LEU A 62 16.94 -3.27 -6.42
CA LEU A 62 16.76 -4.70 -6.19
C LEU A 62 16.55 -5.00 -4.70
N GLN A 63 17.44 -4.51 -3.84
CA GLN A 63 17.39 -4.78 -2.41
C GLN A 63 16.10 -4.21 -1.78
N THR A 64 15.72 -2.98 -2.14
CA THR A 64 14.49 -2.37 -1.65
C THR A 64 13.26 -3.14 -2.14
N ASN A 65 13.22 -3.55 -3.40
CA ASN A 65 12.11 -4.33 -3.94
C ASN A 65 12.01 -5.72 -3.29
N LEU A 66 13.13 -6.38 -2.98
CA LEU A 66 13.13 -7.66 -2.26
C LEU A 66 12.55 -7.51 -0.84
N GLU A 67 12.95 -6.49 -0.10
CA GLU A 67 12.36 -6.20 1.21
C GLU A 67 10.88 -5.83 1.09
N ALA A 68 10.53 -5.04 0.07
CA ALA A 68 9.17 -4.61 -0.18
C ALA A 68 8.21 -5.79 -0.40
N VAL A 69 8.59 -6.79 -1.19
CA VAL A 69 7.72 -7.95 -1.47
C VAL A 69 7.56 -8.86 -0.25
N ASP A 70 8.56 -8.96 0.61
CA ASP A 70 8.44 -9.69 1.88
C ASP A 70 7.47 -9.01 2.82
N GLU A 71 7.62 -7.69 3.01
CA GLU A 71 6.73 -6.91 3.85
C GLU A 71 5.32 -6.83 3.25
N LEU A 72 5.19 -6.71 1.93
CA LEU A 72 3.93 -6.78 1.22
C LEU A 72 3.17 -8.06 1.56
N ALA A 73 3.80 -9.23 1.44
CA ALA A 73 3.18 -10.50 1.76
C ALA A 73 2.69 -10.57 3.22
N ARG A 74 3.39 -9.91 4.14
CA ARG A 74 2.98 -9.76 5.54
C ARG A 74 1.76 -8.85 5.67
N GLN A 75 1.77 -7.69 4.99
CA GLN A 75 0.69 -6.71 5.02
C GLN A 75 -0.60 -7.24 4.40
N LEU A 76 -0.51 -8.00 3.32
CA LEU A 76 -1.67 -8.67 2.70
C LEU A 76 -2.45 -9.52 3.71
N ARG A 77 -1.72 -10.28 4.54
CA ARG A 77 -2.33 -11.14 5.56
C ARG A 77 -2.86 -10.38 6.76
N ILE A 78 -2.08 -9.41 7.28
CA ILE A 78 -2.46 -8.64 8.48
C ILE A 78 -3.68 -7.78 8.20
N ARG A 79 -3.75 -7.14 7.03
CA ARG A 79 -4.83 -6.23 6.64
C ARG A 79 -6.00 -6.92 5.95
N ASP A 80 -5.88 -8.21 5.65
CA ASP A 80 -6.84 -8.96 4.82
C ASP A 80 -7.11 -8.28 3.47
N LEU A 81 -6.07 -7.75 2.82
CA LEU A 81 -6.21 -7.14 1.51
C LEU A 81 -6.57 -8.19 0.48
N GLY A 82 -7.59 -7.94 -0.32
CA GLY A 82 -8.04 -8.84 -1.37
C GLY A 82 -8.60 -8.10 -2.58
N GLY A 83 -8.81 -8.84 -3.66
CA GLY A 83 -9.18 -8.29 -4.96
C GLY A 83 -7.95 -8.07 -5.85
N LEU A 84 -8.04 -7.13 -6.76
CA LEU A 84 -6.93 -6.73 -7.62
C LEU A 84 -5.98 -5.81 -6.84
N ILE A 85 -4.69 -6.10 -6.92
CA ILE A 85 -3.64 -5.34 -6.25
C ILE A 85 -2.58 -5.03 -7.30
N VAL A 86 -2.21 -3.76 -7.40
CA VAL A 86 -1.16 -3.27 -8.31
C VAL A 86 -0.02 -2.71 -7.47
N ILE A 87 1.18 -3.17 -7.73
CA ILE A 87 2.39 -2.81 -7.00
C ILE A 87 3.30 -2.05 -7.96
N ASP A 88 3.62 -0.82 -7.59
CA ASP A 88 4.59 0.02 -8.28
C ASP A 88 5.96 -0.19 -7.64
N LEU A 89 6.80 -0.98 -8.31
CA LEU A 89 8.14 -1.33 -7.85
C LEU A 89 9.13 -0.27 -8.31
N ILE A 90 10.22 -0.12 -7.56
CA ILE A 90 11.32 0.72 -8.02
C ILE A 90 11.86 0.17 -9.33
N ASP A 91 12.05 1.03 -10.32
CA ASP A 91 12.52 0.67 -11.64
C ASP A 91 13.82 -0.12 -11.61
N MET A 92 13.84 -1.24 -12.33
CA MET A 92 15.00 -2.09 -12.54
C MET A 92 15.24 -2.29 -14.04
N SER A 93 16.46 -2.06 -14.48
CA SER A 93 16.87 -2.28 -15.88
C SER A 93 17.09 -3.75 -16.18
N SER A 94 17.63 -4.50 -15.21
CA SER A 94 17.99 -5.91 -15.35
C SER A 94 16.77 -6.83 -15.34
N SER A 95 16.59 -7.59 -16.42
CA SER A 95 15.55 -8.64 -16.47
C SER A 95 15.81 -9.78 -15.47
N HIS A 96 17.07 -9.98 -15.09
CA HIS A 96 17.45 -10.94 -14.06
C HIS A 96 16.92 -10.49 -12.69
N ASN A 97 17.14 -9.22 -12.35
CA ASN A 97 16.67 -8.65 -11.08
C ASN A 97 15.13 -8.68 -10.97
N LYS A 98 14.43 -8.36 -12.06
CA LYS A 98 12.95 -8.49 -12.10
C LYS A 98 12.49 -9.91 -11.78
N LYS A 99 13.12 -10.92 -12.38
CA LYS A 99 12.82 -12.34 -12.10
C LYS A 99 13.13 -12.73 -10.65
N MET A 100 14.19 -12.17 -10.05
CA MET A 100 14.50 -12.42 -8.64
C MET A 100 13.39 -11.88 -7.73
N VAL A 101 12.90 -10.66 -7.97
CA VAL A 101 11.81 -10.07 -7.21
C VAL A 101 10.50 -10.85 -7.40
N GLU A 102 10.16 -11.26 -8.62
CA GLU A 102 9.00 -12.12 -8.90
C GLU A 102 9.09 -13.45 -8.14
N ALA A 103 10.24 -14.13 -8.21
CA ALA A 103 10.46 -15.39 -7.50
C ALA A 103 10.36 -15.22 -5.98
N ARG A 104 10.90 -14.13 -5.44
CA ARG A 104 10.82 -13.82 -4.00
C ARG A 104 9.37 -13.57 -3.57
N LEU A 105 8.60 -12.79 -4.33
CA LEU A 105 7.20 -12.58 -4.03
C LEU A 105 6.41 -13.90 -4.05
N HIS A 106 6.67 -14.74 -5.05
CA HIS A 106 6.03 -16.05 -5.16
C HIS A 106 6.27 -16.92 -3.93
N GLU A 107 7.52 -16.92 -3.42
CA GLU A 107 7.85 -17.65 -2.18
C GLU A 107 7.22 -17.00 -0.95
N ALA A 108 7.22 -15.66 -0.84
CA ALA A 108 6.67 -14.94 0.30
C ALA A 108 5.16 -15.14 0.48
N VAL A 109 4.41 -15.29 -0.63
CA VAL A 109 2.95 -15.53 -0.58
C VAL A 109 2.58 -17.00 -0.52
N ARG A 110 3.52 -17.95 -0.64
CA ARG A 110 3.26 -19.40 -0.70
C ARG A 110 2.45 -19.93 0.48
N ASN A 111 2.64 -19.36 1.65
CA ASN A 111 1.97 -19.77 2.88
C ASN A 111 0.67 -18.98 3.16
N ASP A 112 0.19 -18.18 2.21
CA ASP A 112 -1.09 -17.50 2.36
C ASP A 112 -2.25 -18.49 2.20
N ARG A 113 -3.28 -18.35 3.03
CA ARG A 113 -4.49 -19.18 2.96
C ARG A 113 -5.38 -18.81 1.77
N ALA A 114 -5.26 -17.58 1.29
CA ALA A 114 -6.02 -17.10 0.15
C ALA A 114 -5.40 -17.60 -1.16
N ARG A 115 -6.24 -17.85 -2.16
CA ARG A 115 -5.76 -18.14 -3.52
C ARG A 115 -5.19 -16.83 -4.10
N ILE A 116 -3.94 -16.89 -4.56
CA ILE A 116 -3.22 -15.77 -5.16
C ILE A 116 -2.83 -16.13 -6.58
N GLN A 117 -3.01 -15.19 -7.50
CA GLN A 117 -2.50 -15.22 -8.86
C GLN A 117 -1.54 -14.05 -9.02
N LEU A 118 -0.33 -14.31 -9.51
CA LEU A 118 0.71 -13.31 -9.74
C LEU A 118 0.93 -13.12 -11.23
N GLY A 119 0.99 -11.87 -11.66
CA GLY A 119 1.48 -11.48 -12.98
C GLY A 119 3.01 -11.39 -13.02
N HIS A 120 3.52 -10.95 -14.16
CA HIS A 120 4.93 -10.59 -14.33
C HIS A 120 5.11 -9.09 -14.19
N ILE A 121 6.32 -8.66 -13.82
CA ILE A 121 6.66 -7.23 -13.79
C ILE A 121 6.59 -6.70 -15.22
N SER A 122 5.71 -5.74 -15.43
CA SER A 122 5.48 -5.12 -16.73
C SER A 122 6.69 -4.25 -17.16
N ARG A 123 6.67 -3.79 -18.42
CA ARG A 123 7.64 -2.81 -18.92
C ARG A 123 7.59 -1.46 -18.19
N PHE A 124 6.53 -1.21 -17.46
CA PHE A 124 6.32 0.01 -16.67
C PHE A 124 6.72 -0.14 -15.19
N GLY A 125 7.36 -1.25 -14.80
CA GLY A 125 7.72 -1.50 -13.40
C GLY A 125 6.57 -2.04 -12.53
N LEU A 126 5.36 -2.15 -13.07
CA LEU A 126 4.17 -2.58 -12.33
C LEU A 126 4.09 -4.10 -12.25
N LEU A 127 3.76 -4.60 -11.05
CA LEU A 127 3.40 -5.99 -10.84
C LEU A 127 1.94 -6.07 -10.42
N GLU A 128 1.16 -6.85 -11.15
CA GLU A 128 -0.26 -7.07 -10.90
C GLU A 128 -0.45 -8.41 -10.20
N MET A 129 -1.33 -8.43 -9.20
CA MET A 129 -1.73 -9.65 -8.54
C MET A 129 -3.21 -9.63 -8.19
N SER A 130 -3.80 -10.82 -8.12
CA SER A 130 -5.15 -11.02 -7.61
C SER A 130 -5.09 -11.92 -6.38
N ARG A 131 -5.70 -11.48 -5.27
CA ARG A 131 -5.83 -12.26 -4.04
C ARG A 131 -7.30 -12.46 -3.71
N GLN A 132 -7.69 -13.70 -3.45
CA GLN A 132 -9.06 -14.02 -3.04
C GLN A 132 -9.41 -13.24 -1.76
N ARG A 133 -10.56 -12.57 -1.74
CA ARG A 133 -11.12 -11.97 -0.52
C ARG A 133 -11.65 -13.08 0.37
N LEU A 134 -11.09 -13.21 1.57
CA LEU A 134 -11.57 -14.16 2.57
C LEU A 134 -12.61 -13.52 3.49
N ARG A 135 -12.44 -12.24 3.79
CA ARG A 135 -13.32 -11.38 4.59
C ARG A 135 -13.10 -9.91 4.22
N SER A 136 -13.84 -9.01 4.84
CA SER A 136 -13.60 -7.57 4.71
C SER A 136 -12.23 -7.20 5.25
N SER A 137 -11.56 -6.28 4.57
CA SER A 137 -10.26 -5.76 5.04
C SER A 137 -10.42 -5.02 6.38
N ILE A 138 -9.30 -4.84 7.10
CA ILE A 138 -9.29 -4.04 8.34
C ILE A 138 -9.86 -2.64 8.08
N SER A 139 -9.50 -2.01 6.96
CA SER A 139 -9.97 -0.68 6.61
C SER A 139 -11.48 -0.66 6.37
N GLU A 140 -12.02 -1.62 5.61
CA GLU A 140 -13.47 -1.69 5.34
C GLU A 140 -14.29 -1.93 6.62
N SER A 141 -13.72 -2.62 7.61
CA SER A 141 -14.43 -2.97 8.84
C SER A 141 -14.38 -1.88 9.92
N ASN A 142 -13.34 -1.03 9.91
CA ASN A 142 -13.05 -0.13 11.04
C ASN A 142 -12.97 1.36 10.66
N TYR A 143 -13.13 1.71 9.37
CA TYR A 143 -13.16 3.10 8.93
C TYR A 143 -14.53 3.50 8.41
N GLU A 144 -14.87 4.75 8.62
CA GLU A 144 -16.03 5.41 8.05
C GLU A 144 -15.59 6.41 6.98
N SER A 145 -16.41 6.58 5.94
CA SER A 145 -16.12 7.57 4.90
C SER A 145 -16.16 8.99 5.48
N CYS A 146 -15.09 9.74 5.24
CA CYS A 146 -15.02 11.15 5.65
C CYS A 146 -16.15 11.97 5.00
N VAL A 147 -16.98 12.63 5.79
CA VAL A 147 -18.11 13.44 5.30
C VAL A 147 -17.68 14.64 4.44
N LEU A 148 -16.44 15.16 4.65
CA LEU A 148 -15.92 16.32 3.92
C LEU A 148 -15.43 15.94 2.54
N CYS A 149 -14.55 14.94 2.43
CA CYS A 149 -13.91 14.56 1.16
C CYS A 149 -14.56 13.34 0.50
N LYS A 150 -15.48 12.64 1.18
CA LYS A 150 -16.18 11.45 0.69
C LYS A 150 -15.23 10.37 0.12
N GLY A 151 -14.06 10.24 0.74
CA GLY A 151 -13.03 9.27 0.34
C GLY A 151 -11.99 9.78 -0.67
N THR A 152 -12.13 11.01 -1.19
CA THR A 152 -11.18 11.56 -2.19
C THR A 152 -9.86 12.04 -1.59
N GLY A 153 -9.78 12.22 -0.26
CA GLY A 153 -8.60 12.77 0.42
C GLY A 153 -8.36 14.27 0.18
N GLN A 154 -9.19 14.92 -0.64
CA GLN A 154 -9.06 16.33 -1.02
C GLN A 154 -10.39 17.06 -0.90
N ILE A 155 -10.32 18.35 -0.57
CA ILE A 155 -11.47 19.24 -0.55
C ILE A 155 -11.17 20.47 -1.41
N ARG A 156 -12.21 21.09 -1.97
CA ARG A 156 -12.04 22.36 -2.69
C ARG A 156 -11.50 23.43 -1.76
N ASN A 157 -10.55 24.22 -2.23
CA ASN A 157 -10.07 25.38 -1.51
C ASN A 157 -11.15 26.48 -1.45
N VAL A 158 -10.96 27.43 -0.54
CA VAL A 158 -11.93 28.52 -0.29
C VAL A 158 -12.24 29.32 -1.55
N THR A 159 -11.22 29.67 -2.35
CA THR A 159 -11.38 30.43 -3.60
C THR A 159 -12.23 29.67 -4.61
N SER A 160 -11.96 28.39 -4.84
CA SER A 160 -12.74 27.55 -5.76
C SER A 160 -14.19 27.38 -5.30
N SER A 161 -14.41 27.28 -3.98
CA SER A 161 -15.75 27.19 -3.40
C SER A 161 -16.52 28.50 -3.55
N ALA A 162 -15.87 29.63 -3.29
CA ALA A 162 -16.48 30.97 -3.46
C ALA A 162 -16.89 31.24 -4.92
N LEU A 163 -16.01 30.91 -5.88
CA LEU A 163 -16.35 31.04 -7.31
C LEU A 163 -17.53 30.14 -7.72
N SER A 164 -17.62 28.95 -7.14
CA SER A 164 -18.76 28.06 -7.40
C SER A 164 -20.07 28.65 -6.87
N LEU A 165 -20.05 29.24 -5.67
CA LEU A 165 -21.20 29.89 -5.08
C LEU A 165 -21.63 31.11 -5.89
N LEU A 166 -20.70 31.94 -6.36
CA LEU A 166 -21.01 33.09 -7.20
C LEU A 166 -21.71 32.68 -8.51
N ARG A 167 -21.27 31.60 -9.16
CA ARG A 167 -21.93 31.09 -10.38
C ARG A 167 -23.36 30.62 -10.10
N ILE A 168 -23.59 29.94 -8.98
CA ILE A 168 -24.94 29.50 -8.58
C ILE A 168 -25.82 30.72 -8.33
N LEU A 169 -25.31 31.75 -7.66
CA LEU A 169 -26.04 32.97 -7.43
C LEU A 169 -26.37 33.74 -8.71
N GLU A 170 -25.47 33.78 -9.68
CA GLU A 170 -25.72 34.35 -11.00
C GLU A 170 -26.83 33.59 -11.76
N GLU A 171 -26.81 32.26 -11.68
CA GLU A 171 -27.80 31.41 -12.35
C GLU A 171 -29.20 31.55 -11.73
N GLU A 172 -29.29 31.66 -10.43
CA GLU A 172 -30.58 31.84 -9.71
C GLU A 172 -31.11 33.29 -9.78
N ALA A 173 -30.27 34.25 -10.16
CA ALA A 173 -30.67 35.69 -10.26
C ALA A 173 -31.22 36.08 -11.65
N LEU A 174 -31.20 35.17 -12.62
CA LEU A 174 -31.73 35.34 -13.96
C LEU A 174 -33.13 34.77 -14.08
#